data_69b760db40bffdd8a0e137bdb09643bc
#
_entry.id   69b760db40bffdd8a0e137bdb09643bc
#
_cell.length_a   1.000
_cell.length_b   1.000
_cell.length_c   1.000
_cell.angle_alpha   90.00
_cell.angle_beta   90.00
_cell.angle_gamma   90.00
#
_symmetry.space_group_name_H-M   'P 1'
#
loop_
_entity.id
_entity.type
_entity.pdbx_description
1 polymer ?
#
loop_
_entity_poly.entity_id
_entity_poly.type
_entity_poly.pdbx_seq_one_letter_code
_entity_poly.pdbx_strand_id
1 'polypeptide(L)'
;MHAARPLVKRKLLFSNPKNYLTMSCYHPSIEGAQHGAKSLADFLAYAKRSGAAGAQPSNYMLHGGKLFKSAKEIKATFADAGLLLDGVSAHCPIWVHTTAWTASPTIRPFIPADVAKKSPAEIEKWAEGYLLKLLDLVADLGVKVLPMFWGTAYGWEVGTGYPWGFWAGPGYDLIKEGNERFVKKTKKIRDHARKLGIKLAHEIHPGTGAATADEFLNLVKITDHDPTMAVNADPSHCWEGESWETRFTKVGAYIYAAHVKNFVIRPGLPLRTAQPNWPGRAMQFTDLPSGDLNMNRYVELLLNVGYPSRYCQHQGTKTAPLVVEAESAHRDLDSTSANGIGYVRDNLLITPAAGSFEDGMGA
;
A
#
# COMPACT_ATOMS: atom_id res chain seq x y z
N MET A 1 -34.79 12.03 25.86
CA MET A 1 -35.13 10.84 25.07
C MET A 1 -34.36 10.88 23.77
N HIS A 2 -33.27 10.12 23.67
CA HIS A 2 -32.51 10.00 22.44
C HIS A 2 -33.14 8.89 21.61
N ALA A 3 -33.72 9.26 20.47
CA ALA A 3 -34.25 8.29 19.54
C ALA A 3 -33.09 7.45 18.98
N ALA A 4 -33.14 6.14 19.21
CA ALA A 4 -32.20 5.19 18.63
C ALA A 4 -32.33 5.25 17.11
N ARG A 5 -31.19 5.53 16.39
CA ARG A 5 -31.14 5.43 14.95
C ARG A 5 -31.41 3.98 14.53
N PRO A 6 -32.28 3.73 13.55
CA PRO A 6 -32.57 2.39 13.11
C PRO A 6 -31.26 1.74 12.59
N LEU A 7 -30.95 0.55 13.11
CA LEU A 7 -29.90 -0.32 12.56
C LEU A 7 -30.21 -0.54 11.09
N VAL A 8 -29.39 0.05 10.22
CA VAL A 8 -29.42 -0.27 8.79
C VAL A 8 -29.09 -1.76 8.70
N LYS A 9 -30.07 -2.58 8.33
CA LYS A 9 -29.84 -3.99 8.00
C LYS A 9 -28.81 -4.03 6.88
N ARG A 10 -27.54 -4.28 7.21
CA ARG A 10 -26.51 -4.56 6.22
C ARG A 10 -26.96 -5.81 5.50
N LYS A 11 -27.37 -5.68 4.25
CA LYS A 11 -27.54 -6.82 3.36
C LYS A 11 -26.17 -7.49 3.31
N LEU A 12 -26.03 -8.66 3.92
CA LEU A 12 -24.82 -9.46 3.76
C LEU A 12 -24.63 -9.65 2.26
N LEU A 13 -23.41 -9.38 1.78
CA LEU A 13 -23.03 -9.57 0.37
C LEU A 13 -23.26 -11.03 -0.11
N PHE A 14 -23.50 -11.92 0.83
CA PHE A 14 -23.69 -13.35 0.62
C PHE A 14 -25.07 -13.77 1.16
N SER A 15 -26.08 -13.67 0.32
CA SER A 15 -27.46 -14.03 0.70
C SER A 15 -27.82 -15.50 0.44
N ASN A 16 -26.89 -16.33 -0.04
CA ASN A 16 -27.15 -17.74 -0.34
C ASN A 16 -26.20 -18.66 0.44
N PRO A 17 -26.66 -19.38 1.47
CA PRO A 17 -25.82 -20.29 2.26
C PRO A 17 -25.03 -21.32 1.45
N LYS A 18 -25.57 -21.75 0.32
CA LYS A 18 -24.88 -22.73 -0.55
C LYS A 18 -23.61 -22.18 -1.23
N ASN A 19 -23.44 -20.86 -1.27
CA ASN A 19 -22.25 -20.23 -1.87
C ASN A 19 -21.14 -19.95 -0.85
N TYR A 20 -21.40 -20.07 0.44
CA TYR A 20 -20.42 -19.78 1.50
C TYR A 20 -19.26 -20.78 1.52
N LEU A 21 -19.51 -22.04 1.19
CA LEU A 21 -18.50 -23.09 1.26
C LEU A 21 -17.42 -23.01 0.15
N THR A 22 -17.62 -22.11 -0.85
CA THR A 22 -16.74 -22.02 -2.02
C THR A 22 -16.24 -20.61 -2.33
N MET A 23 -16.70 -19.58 -1.62
CA MET A 23 -16.34 -18.17 -1.88
C MET A 23 -15.41 -17.63 -0.82
N SER A 24 -14.15 -17.42 -1.17
CA SER A 24 -13.26 -16.59 -0.37
C SER A 24 -13.63 -15.10 -0.52
N CYS A 25 -13.48 -14.32 0.57
CA CYS A 25 -13.55 -12.86 0.50
C CYS A 25 -12.27 -12.23 -0.06
N TYR A 26 -11.23 -13.03 -0.23
CA TYR A 26 -9.93 -12.62 -0.76
C TYR A 26 -9.52 -13.45 -1.96
N HIS A 27 -8.54 -12.94 -2.71
CA HIS A 27 -7.80 -13.68 -3.72
C HIS A 27 -6.30 -13.34 -3.65
N PRO A 28 -5.40 -14.29 -4.01
CA PRO A 28 -3.97 -14.06 -3.98
C PRO A 28 -3.55 -13.18 -5.15
N SER A 29 -2.79 -12.13 -4.87
CA SER A 29 -2.22 -11.21 -5.86
C SER A 29 -0.74 -10.99 -5.58
N ILE A 30 0.01 -10.51 -6.56
CA ILE A 30 1.44 -10.28 -6.46
C ILE A 30 1.82 -8.86 -6.84
N GLU A 31 2.70 -8.25 -6.05
CA GLU A 31 3.25 -6.92 -6.29
C GLU A 31 4.49 -7.00 -7.18
N GLY A 32 4.61 -6.08 -8.13
CA GLY A 32 5.66 -6.08 -9.14
C GLY A 32 6.78 -5.07 -8.95
N ALA A 33 6.74 -4.20 -7.93
CA ALA A 33 7.76 -3.17 -7.76
C ALA A 33 9.15 -3.76 -7.48
N GLN A 34 9.19 -4.84 -6.72
CA GLN A 34 10.41 -5.54 -6.30
C GLN A 34 10.84 -6.63 -7.29
N HIS A 35 9.97 -6.97 -8.23
CA HIS A 35 10.23 -8.06 -9.16
C HIS A 35 11.20 -7.66 -10.26
N GLY A 36 12.21 -8.48 -10.51
CA GLY A 36 13.22 -8.26 -11.56
C GLY A 36 12.75 -8.49 -13.00
N ALA A 37 11.44 -8.59 -13.26
CA ALA A 37 10.90 -8.79 -14.59
C ALA A 37 11.26 -7.65 -15.55
N LYS A 38 11.63 -7.99 -16.78
CA LYS A 38 12.06 -7.03 -17.80
C LYS A 38 10.90 -6.33 -18.50
N SER A 39 9.70 -6.89 -18.40
CA SER A 39 8.49 -6.35 -19.03
C SER A 39 7.23 -6.70 -18.25
N LEU A 40 6.11 -6.02 -18.53
CA LEU A 40 4.81 -6.37 -17.99
C LEU A 40 4.43 -7.81 -18.32
N ALA A 41 4.63 -8.26 -19.56
CA ALA A 41 4.30 -9.61 -19.99
C ALA A 41 5.10 -10.68 -19.22
N ASP A 42 6.40 -10.46 -19.00
CA ASP A 42 7.26 -11.37 -18.21
C ASP A 42 6.76 -11.45 -16.76
N PHE A 43 6.41 -10.31 -16.16
CA PHE A 43 5.87 -10.25 -14.81
C PHE A 43 4.55 -11.01 -14.70
N LEU A 44 3.60 -10.80 -15.62
CA LEU A 44 2.33 -11.50 -15.60
C LEU A 44 2.47 -13.01 -15.87
N ALA A 45 3.37 -13.41 -16.77
CA ALA A 45 3.68 -14.81 -16.95
C ALA A 45 4.25 -15.47 -15.69
N TYR A 46 5.09 -14.75 -14.96
CA TYR A 46 5.59 -15.20 -13.67
C TYR A 46 4.47 -15.28 -12.62
N ALA A 47 3.64 -14.24 -12.46
CA ALA A 47 2.52 -14.20 -11.53
C ALA A 47 1.58 -15.41 -11.75
N LYS A 48 1.26 -15.71 -13.01
CA LYS A 48 0.44 -16.85 -13.38
C LYS A 48 1.08 -18.20 -12.98
N ARG A 49 2.38 -18.38 -13.27
CA ARG A 49 3.09 -19.61 -12.87
C ARG A 49 3.16 -19.79 -11.35
N SER A 50 3.22 -18.70 -10.60
CA SER A 50 3.20 -18.72 -9.13
C SER A 50 1.82 -19.02 -8.55
N GLY A 51 0.76 -19.05 -9.38
CA GLY A 51 -0.62 -19.32 -8.93
C GLY A 51 -1.36 -18.10 -8.40
N ALA A 52 -0.91 -16.89 -8.72
CA ALA A 52 -1.66 -15.67 -8.42
C ALA A 52 -2.94 -15.60 -9.25
N ALA A 53 -4.00 -15.04 -8.68
CA ALA A 53 -5.25 -14.73 -9.38
C ALA A 53 -5.24 -13.31 -9.95
N GLY A 54 -4.41 -12.43 -9.38
CA GLY A 54 -4.24 -11.06 -9.81
C GLY A 54 -2.80 -10.57 -9.69
N ALA A 55 -2.57 -9.37 -10.17
CA ALA A 55 -1.27 -8.73 -10.12
C ALA A 55 -1.39 -7.20 -10.00
N GLN A 56 -0.41 -6.62 -9.30
CA GLN A 56 -0.24 -5.19 -9.09
C GLN A 56 1.14 -4.78 -9.65
N PRO A 57 1.24 -4.45 -10.96
CA PRO A 57 2.51 -4.08 -11.56
C PRO A 57 3.05 -2.77 -11.01
N SER A 58 4.37 -2.61 -11.00
CA SER A 58 5.00 -1.31 -10.81
C SER A 58 4.62 -0.35 -11.96
N ASN A 59 4.44 0.93 -11.64
CA ASN A 59 4.23 1.97 -12.63
C ASN A 59 5.32 1.98 -13.73
N TYR A 60 6.54 1.56 -13.41
CA TYR A 60 7.65 1.48 -14.38
C TYR A 60 7.44 0.40 -15.45
N MET A 61 6.75 -0.70 -15.13
CA MET A 61 6.40 -1.75 -16.09
C MET A 61 5.37 -1.28 -17.13
N LEU A 62 4.67 -0.19 -16.83
CA LEU A 62 3.66 0.41 -17.70
C LEU A 62 4.25 1.43 -18.68
N HIS A 63 5.55 1.73 -18.60
CA HIS A 63 6.21 2.65 -19.51
C HIS A 63 6.19 2.13 -20.95
N GLY A 64 5.99 3.07 -21.90
CA GLY A 64 6.01 2.80 -23.33
C GLY A 64 5.58 4.03 -24.13
N GLY A 65 5.74 3.99 -25.43
CA GLY A 65 5.43 5.12 -26.28
C GLY A 65 6.16 6.41 -25.84
N LYS A 66 5.40 7.49 -25.60
CA LYS A 66 5.97 8.76 -25.10
C LYS A 66 6.21 8.76 -23.59
N LEU A 67 5.45 7.99 -22.83
CA LEU A 67 5.57 7.86 -21.36
C LEU A 67 5.01 6.53 -20.87
N PHE A 68 3.76 6.22 -21.19
CA PHE A 68 3.07 4.99 -20.82
C PHE A 68 2.53 4.27 -22.05
N LYS A 69 2.38 2.94 -21.93
CA LYS A 69 1.56 2.14 -22.85
C LYS A 69 0.10 2.60 -22.75
N SER A 70 -0.67 2.35 -23.79
CA SER A 70 -2.10 2.64 -23.75
C SER A 70 -2.81 1.69 -22.77
N ALA A 71 -3.89 2.16 -22.15
CA ALA A 71 -4.75 1.31 -21.31
C ALA A 71 -5.26 0.07 -22.06
N LYS A 72 -5.50 0.18 -23.37
CA LYS A 72 -5.92 -0.94 -24.22
C LYS A 72 -4.84 -2.03 -24.28
N GLU A 73 -3.57 -1.68 -24.49
CA GLU A 73 -2.46 -2.63 -24.53
C GLU A 73 -2.26 -3.31 -23.18
N ILE A 74 -2.31 -2.54 -22.08
CA ILE A 74 -2.14 -3.09 -20.74
C ILE A 74 -3.28 -4.07 -20.43
N LYS A 75 -4.54 -3.68 -20.69
CA LYS A 75 -5.70 -4.55 -20.48
C LYS A 75 -5.62 -5.82 -21.32
N ALA A 76 -5.17 -5.75 -22.57
CA ALA A 76 -4.97 -6.91 -23.41
C ALA A 76 -3.92 -7.86 -22.82
N THR A 77 -2.76 -7.34 -22.34
CA THR A 77 -1.73 -8.16 -21.71
C THR A 77 -2.25 -8.89 -20.45
N PHE A 78 -3.08 -8.23 -19.64
CA PHE A 78 -3.73 -8.87 -18.50
C PHE A 78 -4.76 -9.94 -18.91
N ALA A 79 -5.56 -9.66 -19.92
CA ALA A 79 -6.54 -10.60 -20.46
C ALA A 79 -5.87 -11.86 -21.01
N ASP A 80 -4.79 -11.71 -21.78
CA ASP A 80 -4.01 -12.82 -22.33
C ASP A 80 -3.37 -13.68 -21.22
N ALA A 81 -2.94 -13.04 -20.13
CA ALA A 81 -2.45 -13.74 -18.95
C ALA A 81 -3.56 -14.42 -18.14
N GLY A 82 -4.81 -13.96 -18.26
CA GLY A 82 -5.94 -14.43 -17.44
C GLY A 82 -5.84 -14.00 -15.99
N LEU A 83 -5.28 -12.82 -15.71
CA LEU A 83 -5.06 -12.26 -14.36
C LEU A 83 -5.92 -11.01 -14.13
N LEU A 84 -6.31 -10.78 -12.89
CA LEU A 84 -6.94 -9.53 -12.46
C LEU A 84 -5.89 -8.42 -12.34
N LEU A 85 -6.28 -7.21 -12.72
CA LEU A 85 -5.47 -6.00 -12.46
C LEU A 85 -5.92 -5.39 -11.12
N ASP A 86 -5.16 -5.65 -10.07
CA ASP A 86 -5.53 -5.31 -8.68
C ASP A 86 -5.02 -3.96 -8.20
N GLY A 87 -4.37 -3.24 -9.06
CA GLY A 87 -3.80 -1.94 -8.75
C GLY A 87 -2.55 -1.67 -9.59
N VAL A 88 -1.94 -0.53 -9.33
CA VAL A 88 -0.63 -0.15 -9.85
C VAL A 88 0.20 0.32 -8.66
N SER A 89 1.36 -0.26 -8.44
CA SER A 89 2.28 0.20 -7.41
C SER A 89 2.93 1.51 -7.85
N ALA A 90 2.67 2.58 -7.12
CA ALA A 90 3.14 3.94 -7.42
C ALA A 90 3.84 4.60 -6.23
N HIS A 91 4.50 3.83 -5.38
CA HIS A 91 5.16 4.31 -4.16
C HIS A 91 6.18 5.42 -4.45
N CYS A 92 7.08 5.18 -5.38
CA CYS A 92 8.20 6.08 -5.63
C CYS A 92 7.81 7.43 -6.27
N PRO A 93 6.95 7.52 -7.30
CA PRO A 93 6.68 8.82 -7.95
C PRO A 93 6.06 9.85 -7.01
N ILE A 94 5.12 9.45 -6.15
CA ILE A 94 4.48 10.36 -5.19
C ILE A 94 5.46 10.72 -4.07
N TRP A 95 6.26 9.77 -3.60
CA TRP A 95 7.32 10.01 -2.65
C TRP A 95 8.36 11.00 -3.19
N VAL A 96 8.79 10.87 -4.43
CA VAL A 96 9.67 11.85 -5.11
C VAL A 96 9.04 13.24 -5.12
N HIS A 97 7.77 13.35 -5.54
CA HIS A 97 7.07 14.62 -5.61
C HIS A 97 7.04 15.36 -4.26
N THR A 98 6.67 14.65 -3.20
CA THR A 98 6.51 15.27 -1.87
C THR A 98 7.82 15.41 -1.10
N THR A 99 8.91 14.71 -1.51
CA THR A 99 10.24 14.79 -0.88
C THR A 99 11.22 15.71 -1.61
N ALA A 100 10.97 16.06 -2.88
CA ALA A 100 11.90 16.81 -3.73
C ALA A 100 12.41 18.13 -3.08
N TRP A 101 11.57 18.81 -2.32
CA TRP A 101 11.91 20.06 -1.63
C TRP A 101 13.11 19.93 -0.67
N THR A 102 13.38 18.74 -0.15
CA THR A 102 14.49 18.46 0.76
C THR A 102 15.86 18.46 0.08
N ALA A 103 15.87 18.44 -1.26
CA ALA A 103 17.09 18.23 -2.06
C ALA A 103 17.81 16.90 -1.77
N SER A 104 17.16 15.94 -1.12
CA SER A 104 17.77 14.66 -0.77
C SER A 104 18.23 13.89 -2.01
N PRO A 105 19.46 13.39 -2.05
CA PRO A 105 19.93 12.57 -3.15
C PRO A 105 19.23 11.19 -3.23
N THR A 106 18.51 10.78 -2.20
CA THR A 106 17.82 9.47 -2.13
C THR A 106 16.71 9.32 -3.17
N ILE A 107 16.17 10.43 -3.70
CA ILE A 107 15.16 10.38 -4.75
C ILE A 107 15.72 10.07 -6.15
N ARG A 108 17.02 10.27 -6.36
CA ARG A 108 17.66 10.17 -7.69
C ARG A 108 17.51 8.81 -8.39
N PRO A 109 17.58 7.67 -7.69
CA PRO A 109 17.39 6.36 -8.32
C PRO A 109 15.99 6.14 -8.93
N PHE A 110 14.99 6.93 -8.52
CA PHE A 110 13.60 6.76 -8.91
C PHE A 110 13.14 7.72 -10.02
N ILE A 111 14.06 8.49 -10.59
CA ILE A 111 13.78 9.47 -11.64
C ILE A 111 14.78 9.35 -12.78
N PRO A 112 14.42 9.81 -14.00
CA PRO A 112 15.35 9.82 -15.13
C PRO A 112 16.63 10.61 -14.82
N ALA A 113 17.76 10.17 -15.37
CA ALA A 113 19.07 10.73 -15.07
C ALA A 113 19.21 12.22 -15.44
N ASP A 114 18.50 12.69 -16.46
CA ASP A 114 18.45 14.09 -16.85
C ASP A 114 17.61 14.92 -15.87
N VAL A 115 16.55 14.35 -15.33
CA VAL A 115 15.72 14.98 -14.28
C VAL A 115 16.47 15.05 -12.95
N ALA A 116 17.23 14.02 -12.62
CA ALA A 116 18.00 13.96 -11.36
C ALA A 116 19.08 15.08 -11.23
N LYS A 117 19.44 15.74 -12.33
CA LYS A 117 20.39 16.86 -12.37
C LYS A 117 19.71 18.22 -12.16
N LYS A 118 18.38 18.26 -12.12
CA LYS A 118 17.60 19.49 -12.02
C LYS A 118 17.49 19.98 -10.57
N SER A 119 17.01 21.19 -10.40
CA SER A 119 16.70 21.75 -9.10
C SER A 119 15.53 21.00 -8.44
N PRO A 120 15.42 21.06 -7.08
CA PRO A 120 14.31 20.46 -6.35
C PRO A 120 12.93 20.87 -6.88
N ALA A 121 12.74 22.14 -7.22
CA ALA A 121 11.48 22.66 -7.77
C ALA A 121 11.17 22.08 -9.17
N GLU A 122 12.17 21.90 -10.01
CA GLU A 122 11.99 21.29 -11.33
C GLU A 122 11.71 19.78 -11.23
N ILE A 123 12.34 19.09 -10.28
CA ILE A 123 12.06 17.67 -9.99
C ILE A 123 10.61 17.53 -9.50
N GLU A 124 10.17 18.38 -8.58
CA GLU A 124 8.79 18.40 -8.09
C GLU A 124 7.79 18.61 -9.23
N LYS A 125 8.04 19.60 -10.10
CA LYS A 125 7.18 19.90 -11.25
C LYS A 125 7.13 18.73 -12.26
N TRP A 126 8.27 18.08 -12.49
CA TRP A 126 8.35 16.87 -13.32
C TRP A 126 7.51 15.75 -12.72
N ALA A 127 7.69 15.47 -11.43
CA ALA A 127 6.97 14.41 -10.72
C ALA A 127 5.45 14.69 -10.69
N GLU A 128 5.03 15.94 -10.47
CA GLU A 128 3.62 16.34 -10.59
C GLU A 128 3.05 15.99 -11.95
N GLY A 129 3.74 16.41 -13.03
CA GLY A 129 3.30 16.13 -14.40
C GLY A 129 3.25 14.63 -14.72
N TYR A 130 4.18 13.86 -14.19
CA TYR A 130 4.19 12.40 -14.29
C TYR A 130 2.98 11.78 -13.59
N LEU A 131 2.72 12.20 -12.34
CA LEU A 131 1.63 11.68 -11.51
C LEU A 131 0.25 11.96 -12.09
N LEU A 132 0.01 13.15 -12.63
CA LEU A 132 -1.27 13.45 -13.27
C LEU A 132 -1.55 12.51 -14.44
N LYS A 133 -0.54 12.23 -15.27
CA LYS A 133 -0.67 11.28 -16.39
C LYS A 133 -0.82 9.82 -15.90
N LEU A 134 -0.17 9.47 -14.79
CA LEU A 134 -0.33 8.14 -14.19
C LEU A 134 -1.76 7.97 -13.66
N LEU A 135 -2.32 8.98 -13.01
CA LEU A 135 -3.70 8.94 -12.53
C LEU A 135 -4.70 8.80 -13.67
N ASP A 136 -4.50 9.52 -14.80
CA ASP A 136 -5.32 9.36 -15.99
C ASP A 136 -5.26 7.92 -16.53
N LEU A 137 -4.05 7.35 -16.66
CA LEU A 137 -3.87 5.96 -17.07
C LEU A 137 -4.56 4.98 -16.10
N VAL A 138 -4.39 5.17 -14.80
CA VAL A 138 -5.00 4.32 -13.75
C VAL A 138 -6.53 4.35 -13.84
N ALA A 139 -7.11 5.53 -14.10
CA ALA A 139 -8.55 5.69 -14.33
C ALA A 139 -9.01 4.96 -15.61
N ASP A 140 -8.27 5.11 -16.73
CA ASP A 140 -8.53 4.44 -18.00
C ASP A 140 -8.43 2.91 -17.87
N LEU A 141 -7.56 2.42 -16.99
CA LEU A 141 -7.47 1.00 -16.63
C LEU A 141 -8.68 0.51 -15.81
N GLY A 142 -9.46 1.40 -15.23
CA GLY A 142 -10.57 1.08 -14.34
C GLY A 142 -10.12 0.76 -12.91
N VAL A 143 -8.88 1.08 -12.57
CA VAL A 143 -8.32 0.94 -11.22
C VAL A 143 -8.74 2.16 -10.38
N LYS A 144 -9.25 1.93 -9.18
CA LYS A 144 -9.74 2.99 -8.28
C LYS A 144 -8.96 3.10 -6.96
N VAL A 145 -7.96 2.24 -6.77
CA VAL A 145 -7.08 2.27 -5.60
C VAL A 145 -5.63 2.25 -6.06
N LEU A 146 -4.86 3.25 -5.63
CA LEU A 146 -3.46 3.42 -5.99
C LEU A 146 -2.60 3.30 -4.74
N PRO A 147 -1.96 2.16 -4.47
CA PRO A 147 -0.93 2.02 -3.44
C PRO A 147 0.26 2.94 -3.71
N MET A 148 0.66 3.71 -2.70
CA MET A 148 1.65 4.77 -2.87
C MET A 148 2.27 5.23 -1.54
N PHE A 149 3.34 6.01 -1.60
CA PHE A 149 3.92 6.73 -0.46
C PHE A 149 3.69 8.24 -0.60
N TRP A 150 3.08 8.85 0.42
CA TRP A 150 3.32 10.27 0.63
C TRP A 150 4.77 10.43 1.07
N GLY A 151 5.52 11.34 0.47
CA GLY A 151 6.85 11.67 0.91
C GLY A 151 6.83 12.61 2.11
N THR A 152 8.01 12.86 2.67
CA THR A 152 8.14 13.72 3.86
C THR A 152 7.84 15.18 3.53
N ALA A 153 6.94 15.77 4.32
CA ALA A 153 6.67 17.19 4.31
C ALA A 153 7.40 17.94 5.45
N TYR A 154 8.01 17.19 6.35
CA TYR A 154 8.72 17.68 7.53
C TYR A 154 10.23 17.65 7.30
N GLY A 155 10.97 18.43 8.13
CA GLY A 155 12.42 18.31 8.19
C GLY A 155 12.87 17.00 8.84
N TRP A 156 14.16 16.72 8.77
CA TRP A 156 14.76 15.51 9.32
C TRP A 156 14.60 15.37 10.85
N GLU A 157 14.41 16.48 11.53
CA GLU A 157 14.24 16.55 12.99
C GLU A 157 13.04 15.75 13.47
N VAL A 158 11.95 15.74 12.70
CA VAL A 158 10.77 14.93 13.01
C VAL A 158 11.08 13.45 12.89
N GLY A 159 11.88 13.06 11.90
CA GLY A 159 12.29 11.68 11.70
C GLY A 159 13.18 11.11 12.81
N THR A 160 13.85 11.98 13.58
CA THR A 160 14.64 11.58 14.75
C THR A 160 13.84 11.53 16.05
N GLY A 161 12.55 11.89 16.01
CA GLY A 161 11.72 12.03 17.18
C GLY A 161 12.04 13.26 18.03
N TYR A 162 12.85 14.17 17.51
CA TYR A 162 13.27 15.41 18.17
C TYR A 162 12.97 16.60 17.25
N PRO A 163 11.78 17.22 17.35
CA PRO A 163 11.29 18.19 16.38
C PRO A 163 11.93 19.59 16.50
N TRP A 164 12.98 19.76 17.27
CA TRP A 164 13.69 21.03 17.44
C TRP A 164 15.20 20.84 17.41
N GLY A 165 15.87 21.88 17.02
CA GLY A 165 17.32 21.91 17.02
C GLY A 165 17.87 21.89 18.45
N PHE A 166 19.11 21.59 18.54
CA PHE A 166 19.92 21.33 19.71
C PHE A 166 19.56 22.21 20.93
N TRP A 167 19.07 21.62 22.03
CA TRP A 167 18.90 22.21 23.37
C TRP A 167 17.91 23.39 23.50
N ALA A 168 17.67 24.15 22.42
CA ALA A 168 16.98 25.44 22.50
C ALA A 168 15.49 25.39 22.23
N GLY A 169 14.96 24.23 21.85
CA GLY A 169 13.60 24.13 21.33
C GLY A 169 13.46 24.76 19.94
N PRO A 170 12.28 24.64 19.30
CA PRO A 170 12.06 25.18 17.98
C PRO A 170 12.01 26.71 18.01
N GLY A 171 12.79 27.34 17.14
CA GLY A 171 12.64 28.76 16.85
C GLY A 171 11.40 29.07 16.03
N TYR A 172 10.74 28.02 15.51
CA TYR A 172 9.51 28.04 14.73
C TYR A 172 8.78 26.70 14.90
N ASP A 173 7.49 26.67 14.54
CA ASP A 173 6.67 25.46 14.62
C ASP A 173 6.87 24.59 13.36
N LEU A 174 7.81 23.66 13.43
CA LEU A 174 8.17 22.74 12.36
C LEU A 174 7.00 21.84 11.92
N ILE A 175 6.17 21.44 12.88
CA ILE A 175 5.00 20.59 12.59
C ILE A 175 3.97 21.37 11.79
N LYS A 176 3.68 22.60 12.20
CA LYS A 176 2.77 23.48 11.46
C LYS A 176 3.28 23.74 10.04
N GLU A 177 4.56 24.08 9.90
CA GLU A 177 5.19 24.30 8.59
C GLU A 177 5.08 23.06 7.68
N GLY A 178 5.37 21.88 8.20
CA GLY A 178 5.25 20.63 7.47
C GLY A 178 3.80 20.32 7.05
N ASN A 179 2.84 20.55 7.94
CA ASN A 179 1.42 20.40 7.64
C ASN A 179 0.98 21.34 6.52
N GLU A 180 1.33 22.62 6.59
CA GLU A 180 1.01 23.60 5.53
C GLU A 180 1.63 23.22 4.18
N ARG A 181 2.91 22.78 4.22
CA ARG A 181 3.60 22.27 3.01
C ARG A 181 2.90 21.08 2.42
N PHE A 182 2.52 20.09 3.22
CA PHE A 182 1.80 18.90 2.77
C PHE A 182 0.50 19.28 2.06
N VAL A 183 -0.36 20.05 2.72
CA VAL A 183 -1.65 20.47 2.17
C VAL A 183 -1.47 21.18 0.84
N LYS A 184 -0.54 22.13 0.76
CA LYS A 184 -0.27 22.93 -0.44
C LYS A 184 0.28 22.08 -1.58
N LYS A 185 1.33 21.27 -1.31
CA LYS A 185 2.04 20.51 -2.33
C LYS A 185 1.19 19.36 -2.92
N THR A 186 0.39 18.71 -2.08
CA THR A 186 -0.39 17.54 -2.53
C THR A 186 -1.76 17.91 -3.13
N LYS A 187 -2.18 19.17 -3.00
CA LYS A 187 -3.54 19.59 -3.38
C LYS A 187 -3.91 19.20 -4.80
N LYS A 188 -3.04 19.49 -5.77
CA LYS A 188 -3.33 19.25 -7.19
C LYS A 188 -3.46 17.76 -7.50
N ILE A 189 -2.62 16.93 -6.90
CA ILE A 189 -2.68 15.46 -7.04
C ILE A 189 -3.97 14.92 -6.41
N ARG A 190 -4.32 15.36 -5.19
CA ARG A 190 -5.55 14.95 -4.51
C ARG A 190 -6.81 15.39 -5.26
N ASP A 191 -6.84 16.63 -5.74
CA ASP A 191 -7.96 17.14 -6.54
C ASP A 191 -8.17 16.33 -7.81
N HIS A 192 -7.08 15.95 -8.49
CA HIS A 192 -7.15 15.15 -9.71
C HIS A 192 -7.62 13.72 -9.40
N ALA A 193 -7.04 13.07 -8.39
CA ALA A 193 -7.46 11.76 -7.92
C ALA A 193 -8.95 11.74 -7.51
N ARG A 194 -9.43 12.81 -6.84
CA ARG A 194 -10.84 12.96 -6.46
C ARG A 194 -11.76 13.01 -7.66
N LYS A 195 -11.40 13.77 -8.71
CA LYS A 195 -12.18 13.83 -9.96
C LYS A 195 -12.29 12.49 -10.64
N LEU A 196 -11.25 11.67 -10.55
CA LEU A 196 -11.19 10.33 -11.14
C LEU A 196 -11.76 9.23 -10.23
N GLY A 197 -12.14 9.56 -8.99
CA GLY A 197 -12.64 8.59 -8.01
C GLY A 197 -11.57 7.62 -7.49
N ILE A 198 -10.28 8.02 -7.53
CA ILE A 198 -9.15 7.19 -7.11
C ILE A 198 -8.82 7.45 -5.65
N LYS A 199 -8.64 6.38 -4.87
CA LYS A 199 -8.07 6.38 -3.53
C LYS A 199 -6.55 6.36 -3.61
N LEU A 200 -5.90 7.29 -2.93
CA LEU A 200 -4.45 7.35 -2.76
C LEU A 200 -4.08 6.59 -1.49
N ALA A 201 -3.83 5.30 -1.64
CA ALA A 201 -3.64 4.38 -0.52
C ALA A 201 -2.20 4.43 -0.02
N HIS A 202 -1.95 5.33 0.94
CA HIS A 202 -0.64 5.49 1.57
C HIS A 202 -0.26 4.24 2.36
N GLU A 203 0.91 3.71 2.09
CA GLU A 203 1.53 2.73 2.96
C GLU A 203 2.25 3.44 4.11
N ILE A 204 1.81 3.14 5.34
CA ILE A 204 2.38 3.73 6.56
C ILE A 204 3.77 3.10 6.77
N HIS A 205 4.82 3.87 6.45
CA HIS A 205 6.18 3.36 6.27
C HIS A 205 7.22 4.32 6.85
N PRO A 206 8.28 3.84 7.52
CA PRO A 206 9.41 4.68 7.93
C PRO A 206 10.00 5.48 6.76
N GLY A 207 10.34 6.74 6.99
CA GLY A 207 10.93 7.61 5.96
C GLY A 207 9.93 8.19 4.95
N THR A 208 8.64 8.10 5.24
CA THR A 208 7.55 8.66 4.43
C THR A 208 6.82 9.79 5.15
N GLY A 209 5.74 10.28 4.57
CA GLY A 209 4.91 11.35 5.14
C GLY A 209 4.11 10.94 6.37
N ALA A 210 3.93 9.65 6.60
CA ALA A 210 3.36 9.09 7.81
C ALA A 210 3.96 7.71 8.09
N ALA A 211 4.63 7.55 9.23
CA ALA A 211 5.23 6.30 9.69
C ALA A 211 4.39 5.62 10.79
N THR A 212 3.37 6.30 11.32
CA THR A 212 2.46 5.80 12.34
C THR A 212 1.00 6.06 11.96
N ALA A 213 0.07 5.36 12.63
CA ALA A 213 -1.36 5.60 12.45
C ALA A 213 -1.75 7.03 12.80
N ASP A 214 -1.21 7.59 13.87
CA ASP A 214 -1.54 8.94 14.33
C ASP A 214 -1.04 10.01 13.35
N GLU A 215 0.14 9.81 12.75
CA GLU A 215 0.64 10.70 11.69
C GLU A 215 -0.26 10.63 10.44
N PHE A 216 -0.69 9.45 10.02
CA PHE A 216 -1.64 9.32 8.90
C PHE A 216 -2.98 10.02 9.22
N LEU A 217 -3.52 9.83 10.42
CA LEU A 217 -4.75 10.50 10.85
C LEU A 217 -4.59 12.02 10.93
N ASN A 218 -3.38 12.52 11.26
CA ASN A 218 -3.07 13.94 11.14
C ASN A 218 -3.14 14.40 9.68
N LEU A 219 -2.56 13.64 8.72
CA LEU A 219 -2.67 13.99 7.29
C LEU A 219 -4.14 14.05 6.83
N VAL A 220 -4.97 13.12 7.28
CA VAL A 220 -6.43 13.14 7.01
C VAL A 220 -7.07 14.41 7.57
N LYS A 221 -6.77 14.76 8.83
CA LYS A 221 -7.31 15.94 9.50
C LYS A 221 -6.91 17.24 8.80
N ILE A 222 -5.64 17.44 8.49
CA ILE A 222 -5.15 18.70 7.88
C ILE A 222 -5.58 18.86 6.42
N THR A 223 -6.02 17.78 5.78
CA THR A 223 -6.60 17.82 4.42
C THR A 223 -8.11 17.90 4.41
N ASP A 224 -8.72 18.24 5.56
CA ASP A 224 -10.17 18.35 5.73
C ASP A 224 -10.91 17.06 5.33
N HIS A 225 -10.41 15.91 5.81
CA HIS A 225 -10.95 14.58 5.53
C HIS A 225 -11.11 14.30 4.03
N ASP A 226 -10.14 14.71 3.24
CA ASP A 226 -10.14 14.49 1.80
C ASP A 226 -10.48 13.02 1.45
N PRO A 227 -11.53 12.78 0.65
CA PRO A 227 -11.99 11.42 0.37
C PRO A 227 -10.99 10.57 -0.43
N THR A 228 -9.93 11.15 -0.97
CA THR A 228 -8.86 10.39 -1.64
C THR A 228 -7.90 9.73 -0.65
N MET A 229 -7.83 10.22 0.59
CA MET A 229 -6.93 9.68 1.61
C MET A 229 -7.33 8.25 1.98
N ALA A 230 -6.41 7.33 1.82
CA ALA A 230 -6.59 5.91 2.07
C ALA A 230 -5.29 5.27 2.55
N VAL A 231 -5.36 4.03 3.03
CA VAL A 231 -4.23 3.24 3.53
C VAL A 231 -4.06 1.99 2.69
N ASN A 232 -2.83 1.70 2.30
CA ASN A 232 -2.33 0.39 1.97
C ASN A 232 -1.78 -0.24 3.25
N ALA A 233 -2.42 -1.28 3.74
CA ALA A 233 -2.01 -1.94 4.97
C ALA A 233 -0.86 -2.91 4.67
N ASP A 234 0.32 -2.63 5.21
CA ASP A 234 1.46 -3.54 5.24
C ASP A 234 1.95 -3.68 6.68
N PRO A 235 1.83 -4.88 7.29
CA PRO A 235 2.20 -5.07 8.68
C PRO A 235 3.72 -5.13 8.89
N SER A 236 4.50 -5.31 7.83
CA SER A 236 5.95 -5.50 7.93
C SER A 236 6.73 -4.24 8.31
N HIS A 237 6.07 -3.07 8.30
CA HIS A 237 6.66 -1.79 8.69
C HIS A 237 6.32 -1.38 10.13
N CYS A 238 5.83 -2.31 10.96
CA CYS A 238 5.47 -2.09 12.36
C CYS A 238 6.54 -2.56 13.37
N TRP A 239 7.79 -2.63 12.96
CA TRP A 239 8.88 -3.16 13.79
C TRP A 239 9.52 -2.11 14.73
N GLU A 240 9.23 -0.83 14.56
CA GLU A 240 9.80 0.28 15.35
C GLU A 240 8.89 0.78 16.51
N GLY A 241 7.98 -0.06 17.01
CA GLY A 241 7.28 0.25 18.26
C GLY A 241 5.76 0.34 18.22
N GLU A 242 5.11 0.71 17.13
CA GLU A 242 3.66 0.63 17.01
C GLU A 242 3.28 -0.78 16.52
N SER A 243 2.45 -1.52 17.31
CA SER A 243 2.00 -2.84 16.84
C SER A 243 1.08 -2.71 15.64
N TRP A 244 1.14 -3.67 14.73
CA TRP A 244 0.28 -3.69 13.55
C TRP A 244 -1.21 -3.78 13.93
N GLU A 245 -1.56 -4.47 15.04
CA GLU A 245 -2.93 -4.55 15.52
C GLU A 245 -3.45 -3.15 15.90
N THR A 246 -2.67 -2.39 16.67
CA THR A 246 -3.01 -1.02 17.04
C THR A 246 -3.11 -0.13 15.82
N ARG A 247 -2.11 -0.17 14.94
CA ARG A 247 -2.04 0.62 13.72
C ARG A 247 -3.29 0.43 12.87
N PHE A 248 -3.58 -0.81 12.46
CA PHE A 248 -4.66 -1.07 11.52
C PHE A 248 -6.05 -1.05 12.15
N THR A 249 -6.16 -1.19 13.46
CA THR A 249 -7.42 -0.89 14.17
C THR A 249 -7.73 0.61 14.11
N LYS A 250 -6.75 1.48 14.38
CA LYS A 250 -6.92 2.94 14.35
C LYS A 250 -7.30 3.45 12.96
N VAL A 251 -6.60 3.00 11.91
CA VAL A 251 -6.84 3.45 10.54
C VAL A 251 -7.79 2.57 9.74
N GLY A 252 -8.46 1.62 10.38
CA GLY A 252 -9.24 0.58 9.71
C GLY A 252 -10.27 1.09 8.71
N ALA A 253 -10.91 2.24 8.98
CA ALA A 253 -11.87 2.87 8.07
C ALA A 253 -11.23 3.39 6.76
N TYR A 254 -9.92 3.55 6.72
CA TYR A 254 -9.17 4.07 5.57
C TYR A 254 -8.47 2.99 4.77
N ILE A 255 -8.48 1.72 5.19
CA ILE A 255 -7.79 0.63 4.48
C ILE A 255 -8.55 0.30 3.19
N TYR A 256 -7.92 0.52 2.05
CA TYR A 256 -8.41 0.22 0.70
C TYR A 256 -7.47 -0.68 -0.10
N ALA A 257 -6.27 -0.96 0.41
CA ALA A 257 -5.33 -1.92 -0.15
C ALA A 257 -4.66 -2.70 0.99
N ALA A 258 -4.17 -3.91 0.70
CA ALA A 258 -3.48 -4.74 1.69
C ALA A 258 -2.35 -5.51 1.05
N HIS A 259 -1.14 -5.28 1.55
CA HIS A 259 0.02 -6.09 1.28
C HIS A 259 0.18 -7.17 2.36
N VAL A 260 0.69 -8.32 1.98
CA VAL A 260 1.12 -9.40 2.87
C VAL A 260 2.62 -9.58 2.72
N LYS A 261 3.33 -9.26 3.79
CA LYS A 261 4.78 -9.25 3.90
C LYS A 261 5.18 -9.52 5.35
N ASN A 262 6.27 -10.19 5.57
CA ASN A 262 6.69 -10.59 6.91
C ASN A 262 8.15 -10.22 7.17
N PHE A 263 8.53 -10.15 8.44
CA PHE A 263 9.88 -9.86 8.89
C PHE A 263 10.24 -10.71 10.11
N VAL A 264 11.52 -10.75 10.41
CA VAL A 264 12.05 -11.27 11.68
C VAL A 264 12.87 -10.20 12.39
N ILE A 265 12.83 -10.20 13.71
CA ILE A 265 13.74 -9.41 14.55
C ILE A 265 14.80 -10.34 15.13
N ARG A 266 16.03 -10.14 14.74
CA ARG A 266 17.17 -10.96 15.21
C ARG A 266 17.71 -10.41 16.52
N PRO A 267 17.69 -11.21 17.61
CA PRO A 267 18.24 -10.79 18.90
C PRO A 267 19.72 -10.44 18.81
N GLY A 268 20.13 -9.43 19.58
CA GLY A 268 21.54 -9.04 19.69
C GLY A 268 22.07 -8.11 18.61
N LEU A 269 21.25 -7.81 17.58
CA LEU A 269 21.59 -6.78 16.58
C LEU A 269 20.82 -5.49 16.87
N PRO A 270 21.37 -4.32 16.51
CA PRO A 270 20.66 -3.05 16.69
C PRO A 270 19.49 -2.90 15.70
N LEU A 271 18.35 -2.42 16.19
CA LEU A 271 17.21 -2.09 15.34
C LEU A 271 17.53 -0.93 14.39
N ARG A 272 18.19 0.10 14.91
CA ARG A 272 18.65 1.24 14.11
C ARG A 272 20.14 1.14 13.88
N THR A 273 20.55 1.10 12.64
CA THR A 273 21.94 0.95 12.25
C THR A 273 22.19 1.58 10.88
N ALA A 274 23.41 2.08 10.69
CA ALA A 274 23.90 2.51 9.39
C ALA A 274 24.44 1.36 8.54
N GLN A 275 24.27 0.10 8.97
CA GLN A 275 24.71 -1.08 8.19
C GLN A 275 24.01 -1.13 6.83
N PRO A 276 24.77 -1.17 5.73
CA PRO A 276 24.19 -1.14 4.39
C PRO A 276 23.62 -2.49 3.95
N ASN A 277 23.96 -3.58 4.62
CA ASN A 277 23.57 -4.94 4.25
C ASN A 277 22.56 -5.54 5.26
N TRP A 278 21.67 -6.38 4.77
CA TRP A 278 20.65 -7.04 5.56
C TRP A 278 21.20 -7.92 6.70
N PRO A 279 22.29 -8.73 6.53
CA PRO A 279 22.79 -9.58 7.61
C PRO A 279 23.22 -8.82 8.87
N GLY A 280 23.59 -7.54 8.75
CA GLY A 280 24.01 -6.68 9.88
C GLY A 280 22.85 -5.98 10.59
N ARG A 281 21.62 -6.17 10.16
CA ARG A 281 20.43 -5.51 10.73
C ARG A 281 19.62 -6.48 11.59
N ALA A 282 19.04 -5.98 12.68
CA ALA A 282 18.12 -6.75 13.49
C ALA A 282 16.86 -7.11 12.73
N MET A 283 16.23 -6.13 12.08
CA MET A 283 15.05 -6.36 11.23
C MET A 283 15.47 -6.82 9.85
N GLN A 284 14.89 -7.93 9.41
CA GLN A 284 15.11 -8.51 8.08
C GLN A 284 13.79 -9.03 7.53
N PHE A 285 13.45 -8.65 6.30
CA PHE A 285 12.29 -9.24 5.61
C PHE A 285 12.56 -10.71 5.30
N THR A 286 11.50 -11.50 5.34
CA THR A 286 11.56 -12.95 5.16
C THR A 286 10.28 -13.47 4.47
N ASP A 287 10.26 -14.77 4.18
CA ASP A 287 9.08 -15.45 3.65
C ASP A 287 7.89 -15.35 4.61
N LEU A 288 6.68 -15.33 4.07
CA LEU A 288 5.45 -15.17 4.85
C LEU A 288 5.32 -16.16 6.02
N PRO A 289 5.58 -17.48 5.87
CA PRO A 289 5.45 -18.44 6.97
C PRO A 289 6.58 -18.37 8.01
N SER A 290 7.69 -17.68 7.70
CA SER A 290 8.92 -17.72 8.51
C SER A 290 9.15 -16.48 9.36
N GLY A 291 8.23 -15.50 9.33
CA GLY A 291 8.38 -14.25 10.05
C GLY A 291 7.72 -14.24 11.41
N ASP A 292 7.95 -13.14 12.13
CA ASP A 292 7.45 -12.93 13.49
C ASP A 292 5.96 -12.50 13.52
N LEU A 293 5.39 -12.08 12.37
CA LEU A 293 4.01 -11.67 12.27
C LEU A 293 3.09 -12.88 12.04
N ASN A 294 2.02 -12.96 12.82
CA ASN A 294 0.95 -13.93 12.59
C ASN A 294 0.04 -13.45 11.45
N MET A 295 0.28 -13.96 10.25
CA MET A 295 -0.45 -13.57 9.04
C MET A 295 -1.94 -13.92 9.08
N ASN A 296 -2.34 -15.01 9.75
CA ASN A 296 -3.76 -15.35 9.92
C ASN A 296 -4.48 -14.27 10.73
N ARG A 297 -3.92 -13.88 11.88
CA ARG A 297 -4.49 -12.80 12.70
C ARG A 297 -4.53 -11.46 11.95
N TYR A 298 -3.52 -11.19 11.12
CA TYR A 298 -3.51 -9.98 10.29
C TYR A 298 -4.67 -9.97 9.28
N VAL A 299 -4.88 -11.07 8.57
CA VAL A 299 -5.96 -11.18 7.58
C VAL A 299 -7.34 -11.16 8.24
N GLU A 300 -7.50 -11.78 9.42
CA GLU A 300 -8.72 -11.67 10.24
C GLU A 300 -8.97 -10.22 10.69
N LEU A 301 -7.93 -9.47 11.08
CA LEU A 301 -8.07 -8.05 11.41
C LEU A 301 -8.54 -7.25 10.21
N LEU A 302 -7.98 -7.48 9.03
CA LEU A 302 -8.43 -6.83 7.79
C LEU A 302 -9.92 -7.10 7.51
N LEU A 303 -10.39 -8.33 7.77
CA LEU A 303 -11.81 -8.68 7.67
C LEU A 303 -12.64 -7.89 8.69
N ASN A 304 -12.21 -7.88 9.96
CA ASN A 304 -12.92 -7.21 11.06
C ASN A 304 -13.04 -5.69 10.87
N VAL A 305 -12.02 -5.04 10.31
CA VAL A 305 -12.09 -3.61 9.97
C VAL A 305 -12.80 -3.33 8.64
N GLY A 306 -13.29 -4.37 7.96
CA GLY A 306 -14.14 -4.28 6.77
C GLY A 306 -13.39 -3.96 5.48
N TYR A 307 -12.10 -4.29 5.39
CA TYR A 307 -11.32 -4.07 4.17
C TYR A 307 -11.93 -4.72 2.94
N PRO A 308 -12.25 -6.04 2.92
CA PRO A 308 -12.73 -6.69 1.69
C PRO A 308 -13.99 -6.03 1.15
N SER A 309 -14.98 -5.78 2.02
CA SER A 309 -16.23 -5.15 1.60
C SER A 309 -16.03 -3.76 1.06
N ARG A 310 -15.16 -2.96 1.69
CA ARG A 310 -14.86 -1.58 1.30
C ARG A 310 -14.16 -1.54 -0.04
N TYR A 311 -13.13 -2.38 -0.22
CA TYR A 311 -12.43 -2.51 -1.50
C TYR A 311 -13.39 -2.94 -2.61
N CYS A 312 -14.13 -4.04 -2.41
CA CYS A 312 -15.06 -4.58 -3.41
C CYS A 312 -16.12 -3.57 -3.83
N GLN A 313 -16.71 -2.85 -2.86
CA GLN A 313 -17.69 -1.81 -3.15
C GLN A 313 -17.09 -0.65 -3.95
N HIS A 314 -15.89 -0.23 -3.61
CA HIS A 314 -15.22 0.89 -4.28
C HIS A 314 -14.70 0.51 -5.66
N GLN A 315 -13.99 -0.62 -5.78
CA GLN A 315 -13.39 -1.11 -7.02
C GLN A 315 -14.44 -1.72 -7.97
N GLY A 316 -15.51 -2.27 -7.45
CA GLY A 316 -16.54 -2.99 -8.23
C GLY A 316 -16.20 -4.45 -8.48
N THR A 317 -15.47 -5.11 -7.57
CA THR A 317 -15.05 -6.51 -7.64
C THR A 317 -15.81 -7.38 -6.65
N LYS A 318 -15.67 -8.71 -6.77
CA LYS A 318 -16.30 -9.68 -5.85
C LYS A 318 -15.40 -10.07 -4.69
N THR A 319 -14.09 -10.01 -4.89
CA THR A 319 -13.07 -10.36 -3.89
C THR A 319 -12.04 -9.25 -3.80
N ALA A 320 -11.39 -9.12 -2.65
CA ALA A 320 -10.32 -8.18 -2.41
C ALA A 320 -8.95 -8.86 -2.52
N PRO A 321 -7.92 -8.22 -3.08
CA PRO A 321 -6.60 -8.81 -3.18
C PRO A 321 -5.90 -8.86 -1.82
N LEU A 322 -5.20 -9.96 -1.54
CA LEU A 322 -4.07 -10.03 -0.62
C LEU A 322 -2.81 -10.01 -1.48
N VAL A 323 -2.14 -8.89 -1.52
CA VAL A 323 -1.03 -8.65 -2.45
C VAL A 323 0.27 -9.06 -1.78
N VAL A 324 0.89 -10.11 -2.28
CA VAL A 324 2.22 -10.54 -1.83
C VAL A 324 3.25 -9.53 -2.33
N GLU A 325 3.87 -8.82 -1.41
CA GLU A 325 5.07 -8.02 -1.65
C GLU A 325 6.27 -8.80 -1.14
N ALA A 326 7.12 -9.24 -2.07
CA ALA A 326 8.21 -10.12 -1.72
C ALA A 326 9.51 -9.34 -1.54
N GLU A 327 10.01 -9.37 -0.33
CA GLU A 327 11.40 -9.02 -0.01
C GLU A 327 11.97 -10.11 0.91
N SER A 328 13.20 -10.51 0.67
CA SER A 328 13.88 -11.45 1.54
C SER A 328 15.35 -11.09 1.66
N ALA A 329 15.86 -11.15 2.88
CA ALA A 329 17.29 -10.97 3.15
C ALA A 329 18.15 -12.17 2.70
N HIS A 330 17.51 -13.32 2.46
CA HIS A 330 18.22 -14.61 2.32
C HIS A 330 17.82 -15.44 1.10
N ARG A 331 16.75 -15.09 0.41
CA ARG A 331 16.23 -15.81 -0.74
C ARG A 331 16.05 -14.90 -1.93
N ASP A 332 16.06 -15.46 -3.13
CA ASP A 332 15.71 -14.71 -4.32
C ASP A 332 14.22 -14.32 -4.33
N LEU A 333 13.93 -13.23 -5.04
CA LEU A 333 12.59 -12.65 -5.06
C LEU A 333 11.56 -13.56 -5.73
N ASP A 334 11.97 -14.31 -6.76
CA ASP A 334 11.06 -15.19 -7.48
C ASP A 334 10.57 -16.35 -6.58
N SER A 335 11.52 -17.01 -5.89
CA SER A 335 11.17 -18.07 -4.93
C SER A 335 10.33 -17.53 -3.78
N THR A 336 10.69 -16.36 -3.23
CA THR A 336 9.97 -15.74 -2.11
C THR A 336 8.54 -15.36 -2.52
N SER A 337 8.37 -14.79 -3.72
CA SER A 337 7.05 -14.43 -4.24
C SER A 337 6.18 -15.67 -4.49
N ALA A 338 6.72 -16.70 -5.15
CA ALA A 338 5.99 -17.93 -5.43
C ALA A 338 5.56 -18.65 -4.15
N ASN A 339 6.45 -18.74 -3.16
CA ASN A 339 6.15 -19.30 -1.85
C ASN A 339 5.08 -18.47 -1.13
N GLY A 340 5.16 -17.14 -1.21
CA GLY A 340 4.17 -16.23 -0.64
C GLY A 340 2.78 -16.43 -1.25
N ILE A 341 2.66 -16.53 -2.57
CA ILE A 341 1.39 -16.81 -3.25
C ILE A 341 0.82 -18.17 -2.83
N GLY A 342 1.65 -19.22 -2.78
CA GLY A 342 1.25 -20.53 -2.27
C GLY A 342 0.72 -20.45 -0.84
N TYR A 343 1.44 -19.74 0.04
CA TYR A 343 1.03 -19.57 1.43
C TYR A 343 -0.31 -18.82 1.56
N VAL A 344 -0.50 -17.72 0.82
CA VAL A 344 -1.77 -16.98 0.79
C VAL A 344 -2.91 -17.89 0.36
N ARG A 345 -2.74 -18.62 -0.74
CA ARG A 345 -3.78 -19.52 -1.27
C ARG A 345 -4.17 -20.62 -0.28
N ASP A 346 -3.18 -21.22 0.36
CA ASP A 346 -3.40 -22.44 1.14
C ASP A 346 -3.73 -22.16 2.62
N ASN A 347 -3.43 -20.92 3.12
CA ASN A 347 -3.55 -20.62 4.55
C ASN A 347 -4.32 -19.34 4.88
N LEU A 348 -4.40 -18.36 3.97
CA LEU A 348 -4.93 -17.04 4.30
C LEU A 348 -6.26 -16.69 3.63
N LEU A 349 -6.73 -17.50 2.67
CA LEU A 349 -8.02 -17.25 2.03
C LEU A 349 -9.14 -17.59 3.01
N ILE A 350 -9.81 -16.56 3.52
CA ILE A 350 -10.91 -16.70 4.48
C ILE A 350 -12.21 -16.93 3.70
N THR A 351 -12.87 -18.03 4.01
CA THR A 351 -14.24 -18.29 3.59
C THR A 351 -15.17 -17.97 4.75
N PRO A 352 -16.14 -17.05 4.59
CA PRO A 352 -17.08 -16.72 5.64
C PRO A 352 -17.85 -17.97 6.11
N ALA A 353 -18.13 -18.05 7.41
CA ALA A 353 -18.92 -19.12 7.97
C ALA A 353 -20.32 -19.19 7.35
N ALA A 354 -20.82 -20.39 7.09
CA ALA A 354 -22.07 -20.65 6.40
C ALA A 354 -23.34 -20.47 7.27
N GLY A 355 -23.21 -20.12 8.54
CA GLY A 355 -24.34 -19.96 9.44
C GLY A 355 -23.90 -19.42 10.79
N SER A 356 -24.87 -19.22 11.68
CA SER A 356 -24.60 -18.90 13.07
C SER A 356 -24.28 -20.16 13.87
N PHE A 357 -23.74 -19.98 15.07
CA PHE A 357 -23.55 -21.07 16.02
C PHE A 357 -24.87 -21.78 16.34
N GLU A 358 -25.96 -21.01 16.41
CA GLU A 358 -27.31 -21.51 16.68
C GLU A 358 -27.81 -22.42 15.56
N ASP A 359 -27.49 -22.15 14.30
CA ASP A 359 -27.87 -23.01 13.17
C ASP A 359 -27.26 -24.42 13.30
N GLY A 360 -26.05 -24.49 13.88
CA GLY A 360 -25.38 -25.76 14.19
C GLY A 360 -25.97 -26.52 15.40
N MET A 361 -26.75 -25.83 16.23
CA MET A 361 -27.39 -26.39 17.41
C MET A 361 -28.78 -26.99 17.12
N GLY A 362 -29.26 -26.90 15.87
CA GLY A 362 -30.54 -27.47 15.46
C GLY A 362 -31.76 -26.69 15.96
N ALA A 363 -31.60 -25.39 16.18
CA ALA A 363 -32.71 -24.50 16.59
C ALA A 363 -33.58 -24.06 15.39
#